data_ba4644e244e68c51ee6b7dfc48bb3747
#
_entry.id   ba4644e244e68c51ee6b7dfc48bb3747
#
_cell.length_a   1.000
_cell.length_b   1.000
_cell.length_c   1.000
_cell.angle_alpha   90.00
_cell.angle_beta   90.00
_cell.angle_gamma   90.00
#
_symmetry.space_group_name_H-M   'P 1'
#
loop_
_entity.id
_entity.type
_entity.pdbx_description
1 polymer ?
#
loop_
_entity_poly.entity_id
_entity_poly.type
_entity_poly.pdbx_seq_one_letter_code
_entity_poly.pdbx_strand_id
1 'polypeptide(L)'
;MKRNSVIIIGAGLGGLGCGYILAKNGMKVTVLERESQLGGCLQTFRRGSALFDTGFHYVGALKEGESLYTLFSYFNLMDLPWKQLDENCFDEVVIGDESFRFVNGHRRALWETLKGSARSSWCCCWRQQCC
;
A
#
# COMPACT_ATOMS: atom_id res chain seq x y z
N MET A 1 -14.16 26.43 25.98
CA MET A 1 -13.36 25.14 25.99
C MET A 1 -11.96 25.43 25.51
N LYS A 2 -10.93 25.13 26.31
CA LYS A 2 -9.53 25.18 25.84
C LYS A 2 -9.38 24.15 24.76
N ARG A 3 -9.09 24.56 23.49
CA ARG A 3 -8.75 23.63 22.42
C ARG A 3 -7.39 23.03 22.74
N ASN A 4 -7.36 21.75 23.07
CA ASN A 4 -6.10 21.05 23.26
C ASN A 4 -5.34 21.09 21.94
N SER A 5 -4.10 21.54 22.00
CA SER A 5 -3.19 21.53 20.84
C SER A 5 -2.17 20.40 20.99
N VAL A 6 -1.89 19.73 19.88
CA VAL A 6 -0.94 18.61 19.80
C VAL A 6 0.07 18.90 18.70
N ILE A 7 1.33 18.59 18.98
CA ILE A 7 2.41 18.63 17.99
C ILE A 7 2.81 17.19 17.72
N ILE A 8 2.86 16.81 16.42
CA ILE A 8 3.30 15.51 15.95
C ILE A 8 4.63 15.72 15.21
N ILE A 9 5.62 14.92 15.51
CA ILE A 9 6.92 14.96 14.86
C ILE A 9 6.99 13.80 13.85
N GLY A 10 7.14 14.15 12.57
CA GLY A 10 7.17 13.23 11.44
C GLY A 10 5.84 13.14 10.70
N ALA A 11 5.88 13.36 9.38
CA ALA A 11 4.75 13.29 8.47
C ALA A 11 4.79 12.02 7.59
N GLY A 12 5.23 10.91 8.14
CA GLY A 12 5.01 9.58 7.58
C GLY A 12 3.56 9.12 7.81
N LEU A 13 3.22 7.92 7.34
CA LEU A 13 1.86 7.36 7.42
C LEU A 13 1.28 7.39 8.85
N GLY A 14 2.08 6.98 9.84
CA GLY A 14 1.65 6.97 11.24
C GLY A 14 1.38 8.37 11.79
N GLY A 15 2.26 9.34 11.51
CA GLY A 15 2.10 10.72 11.96
C GLY A 15 0.89 11.41 11.32
N LEU A 16 0.71 11.21 10.01
CA LEU A 16 -0.45 11.75 9.27
C LEU A 16 -1.76 11.11 9.74
N GLY A 17 -1.78 9.79 9.92
CA GLY A 17 -2.95 9.06 10.41
C GLY A 17 -3.34 9.49 11.83
N CYS A 18 -2.38 9.58 12.74
CA CYS A 18 -2.59 10.10 14.09
C CYS A 18 -3.14 11.54 14.06
N GLY A 19 -2.52 12.40 13.25
CA GLY A 19 -2.95 13.78 13.07
C GLY A 19 -4.38 13.90 12.58
N TYR A 20 -4.76 13.09 11.61
CA TYR A 20 -6.13 13.04 11.09
C TYR A 20 -7.13 12.67 12.20
N ILE A 21 -6.85 11.59 12.93
CA ILE A 21 -7.73 11.13 14.02
C ILE A 21 -7.90 12.21 15.10
N LEU A 22 -6.82 12.83 15.54
CA LEU A 22 -6.86 13.88 16.56
C LEU A 22 -7.58 15.13 16.07
N ALA A 23 -7.35 15.56 14.83
CA ALA A 23 -8.04 16.69 14.23
C ALA A 23 -9.53 16.42 14.06
N LYS A 24 -9.92 15.22 13.64
CA LYS A 24 -11.34 14.79 13.55
C LYS A 24 -12.04 14.80 14.91
N ASN A 25 -11.29 14.61 16.00
CA ASN A 25 -11.79 14.74 17.39
C ASN A 25 -11.68 16.16 17.95
N GLY A 26 -11.47 17.17 17.11
CA GLY A 26 -11.55 18.59 17.51
C GLY A 26 -10.27 19.15 18.12
N MET A 27 -9.15 18.45 18.06
CA MET A 27 -7.86 18.96 18.50
C MET A 27 -7.22 19.84 17.43
N LYS A 28 -6.46 20.86 17.85
CA LYS A 28 -5.59 21.62 16.95
C LYS A 28 -4.29 20.84 16.79
N VAL A 29 -4.06 20.28 15.60
CA VAL A 29 -2.88 19.47 15.30
C VAL A 29 -1.89 20.27 14.47
N THR A 30 -0.60 20.20 14.86
CA THR A 30 0.52 20.69 14.07
C THR A 30 1.47 19.53 13.81
N VAL A 31 1.75 19.25 12.54
CA VAL A 31 2.71 18.22 12.14
C VAL A 31 4.01 18.89 11.73
N LEU A 32 5.12 18.47 12.31
CA LEU A 32 6.46 18.92 11.98
C LEU A 32 7.16 17.82 11.18
N GLU A 33 7.64 18.17 10.00
CA GLU A 33 8.41 17.27 9.14
C GLU A 33 9.77 17.89 8.84
N ARG A 34 10.82 17.08 8.91
CA ARG A 34 12.18 17.51 8.62
C ARG A 34 12.47 17.56 7.12
N GLU A 35 11.92 16.61 6.40
CA GLU A 35 12.14 16.48 4.95
C GLU A 35 11.22 17.45 4.18
N SER A 36 11.65 17.83 2.99
CA SER A 36 10.88 18.72 2.10
C SER A 36 9.64 18.07 1.52
N GLN A 37 9.54 16.74 1.57
CA GLN A 37 8.42 15.96 1.07
C GLN A 37 7.77 15.17 2.21
N LEU A 38 6.44 15.21 2.28
CA LEU A 38 5.65 14.43 3.22
C LEU A 38 5.53 12.97 2.75
N GLY A 39 5.10 12.08 3.65
CA GLY A 39 4.77 10.69 3.31
C GLY A 39 5.75 9.64 3.85
N GLY A 40 6.97 10.02 4.25
CA GLY A 40 7.96 9.06 4.75
C GLY A 40 8.26 7.97 3.71
N CYS A 41 8.05 6.70 4.05
CA CYS A 41 8.25 5.57 3.13
C CYS A 41 7.25 5.52 1.96
N LEU A 42 6.22 6.36 1.94
CA LEU A 42 5.26 6.47 0.83
C LEU A 42 5.58 7.64 -0.10
N GLN A 43 6.77 8.21 -0.02
CA GLN A 43 7.21 9.28 -0.90
C GLN A 43 7.39 8.76 -2.33
N THR A 44 7.39 9.70 -3.27
CA THR A 44 7.72 9.44 -4.66
C THR A 44 9.06 10.09 -5.00
N PHE A 45 9.72 9.61 -6.04
CA PHE A 45 10.93 10.25 -6.57
C PHE A 45 10.86 10.38 -8.09
N ARG A 46 11.63 11.31 -8.64
CA ARG A 46 11.70 11.54 -10.09
C ARG A 46 13.03 11.07 -10.68
N ARG A 47 12.94 10.50 -11.87
CA ARG A 47 14.09 10.21 -12.74
C ARG A 47 13.75 10.72 -14.15
N GLY A 48 14.40 11.80 -14.56
CA GLY A 48 14.02 12.51 -15.80
C GLY A 48 12.57 12.99 -15.75
N SER A 49 11.76 12.62 -16.73
CA SER A 49 10.32 12.94 -16.79
C SER A 49 9.42 11.96 -16.03
N ALA A 50 9.96 10.80 -15.61
CA ALA A 50 9.16 9.76 -14.94
C ALA A 50 9.08 9.98 -13.43
N LEU A 51 7.92 9.67 -12.85
CA LEU A 51 7.64 9.65 -11.42
C LEU A 51 7.54 8.21 -10.96
N PHE A 52 8.22 7.88 -9.87
CA PHE A 52 8.25 6.54 -9.28
C PHE A 52 7.80 6.58 -7.84
N ASP A 53 7.09 5.55 -7.41
CA ASP A 53 6.79 5.28 -6.01
C ASP A 53 7.94 4.55 -5.34
N THR A 54 8.11 4.75 -4.02
CA THR A 54 9.18 4.09 -3.26
C THR A 54 8.76 2.74 -2.70
N GLY A 55 7.49 2.52 -2.42
CA GLY A 55 7.08 1.28 -1.77
C GLY A 55 5.60 0.96 -1.74
N PHE A 56 4.73 1.78 -2.33
CA PHE A 56 3.29 1.53 -2.35
C PHE A 56 2.78 1.56 -3.79
N HIS A 57 2.72 0.40 -4.43
CA HIS A 57 2.35 0.29 -5.84
C HIS A 57 0.92 -0.18 -6.03
N TYR A 58 0.43 -1.07 -5.18
CA TYR A 58 -0.95 -1.55 -5.18
C TYR A 58 -1.38 -1.96 -3.77
N VAL A 59 -2.69 -2.09 -3.58
CA VAL A 59 -3.31 -2.44 -2.31
C VAL A 59 -4.43 -3.44 -2.57
N GLY A 60 -4.59 -4.41 -1.67
CA GLY A 60 -5.69 -5.35 -1.69
C GLY A 60 -6.76 -5.01 -0.64
N ALA A 61 -7.79 -5.87 -0.55
CA ALA A 61 -8.82 -5.81 0.46
C ALA A 61 -9.59 -4.47 0.54
N LEU A 62 -9.87 -3.85 -0.62
CA LEU A 62 -10.64 -2.60 -0.74
C LEU A 62 -12.10 -2.81 -1.15
N LYS A 63 -12.60 -4.03 -1.32
CA LYS A 63 -14.03 -4.29 -1.57
C LYS A 63 -14.83 -4.12 -0.28
N GLU A 64 -16.09 -3.75 -0.42
CA GLU A 64 -17.00 -3.60 0.72
C GLU A 64 -17.03 -4.89 1.57
N GLY A 65 -16.87 -4.73 2.89
CA GLY A 65 -16.75 -5.84 3.83
C GLY A 65 -15.33 -6.37 4.06
N GLU A 66 -14.35 -5.91 3.30
CA GLU A 66 -12.94 -6.26 3.50
C GLU A 66 -12.25 -5.32 4.51
N SER A 67 -11.12 -5.76 5.06
CA SER A 67 -10.46 -5.10 6.19
C SER A 67 -10.01 -3.66 5.89
N LEU A 68 -9.40 -3.43 4.73
CA LEU A 68 -8.91 -2.09 4.38
C LEU A 68 -10.02 -1.16 3.89
N TYR A 69 -11.15 -1.68 3.41
CA TYR A 69 -12.29 -0.86 3.03
C TYR A 69 -12.78 0.02 4.19
N THR A 70 -12.99 -0.58 5.38
CA THR A 70 -13.42 0.14 6.58
C THR A 70 -12.40 1.20 7.00
N LEU A 71 -11.11 0.86 6.98
CA LEU A 71 -10.04 1.78 7.32
C LEU A 71 -9.95 2.96 6.34
N PHE A 72 -9.97 2.68 5.05
CA PHE A 72 -9.89 3.72 4.01
C PHE A 72 -11.12 4.61 3.97
N SER A 73 -12.31 4.04 4.24
CA SER A 73 -13.54 4.83 4.42
C SER A 73 -13.44 5.79 5.61
N TYR A 74 -12.86 5.33 6.74
CA TYR A 74 -12.65 6.18 7.90
C TYR A 74 -11.77 7.41 7.61
N PHE A 75 -10.75 7.24 6.77
CA PHE A 75 -9.83 8.29 6.36
C PHE A 75 -10.27 9.06 5.10
N ASN A 76 -11.47 8.79 4.57
CA ASN A 76 -11.97 9.34 3.31
C ASN A 76 -11.07 9.06 2.09
N LEU A 77 -10.34 7.95 2.12
CA LEU A 77 -9.45 7.54 1.03
C LEU A 77 -10.19 6.78 -0.07
N MET A 78 -11.44 6.34 0.18
CA MET A 78 -12.25 5.67 -0.86
C MET A 78 -12.68 6.62 -1.97
N ASP A 79 -12.68 7.94 -1.72
CA ASP A 79 -12.99 8.97 -2.73
C ASP A 79 -11.86 9.19 -3.76
N LEU A 80 -10.70 8.57 -3.56
CA LEU A 80 -9.60 8.61 -4.51
C LEU A 80 -9.93 7.79 -5.77
N PRO A 81 -9.37 8.16 -6.93
CA PRO A 81 -9.63 7.48 -8.20
C PRO A 81 -8.93 6.10 -8.28
N TRP A 82 -9.34 5.18 -7.42
CA TRP A 82 -8.81 3.81 -7.40
C TRP A 82 -9.05 3.10 -8.72
N LYS A 83 -8.04 2.41 -9.22
CA LYS A 83 -8.13 1.57 -10.41
C LYS A 83 -7.94 0.13 -10.01
N GLN A 84 -8.92 -0.70 -10.33
CA GLN A 84 -8.80 -2.15 -10.14
C GLN A 84 -7.81 -2.72 -11.16
N LEU A 85 -6.87 -3.52 -10.66
CA LEU A 85 -5.94 -4.28 -11.49
C LEU A 85 -6.63 -5.53 -12.07
N ASP A 86 -6.02 -6.12 -13.11
CA ASP A 86 -6.54 -7.34 -13.73
C ASP A 86 -6.55 -8.49 -12.70
N GLU A 87 -7.71 -9.12 -12.53
CA GLU A 87 -7.88 -10.23 -11.60
C GLU A 87 -7.11 -11.49 -12.03
N ASN A 88 -6.79 -11.61 -13.31
CA ASN A 88 -6.07 -12.77 -13.86
C ASN A 88 -4.56 -12.56 -13.89
N CYS A 89 -4.09 -11.31 -13.79
CA CYS A 89 -2.67 -10.98 -13.74
C CYS A 89 -2.49 -9.57 -13.19
N PHE A 90 -2.48 -9.41 -11.87
CA PHE A 90 -2.26 -8.09 -11.29
C PHE A 90 -0.77 -7.71 -11.23
N ASP A 91 0.12 -8.70 -11.33
CA ASP A 91 1.56 -8.51 -11.38
C ASP A 91 2.23 -9.64 -12.19
N GLU A 92 3.34 -9.35 -12.86
CA GLU A 92 4.11 -10.29 -13.66
C GLU A 92 5.61 -10.07 -13.42
N VAL A 93 6.29 -11.13 -13.03
CA VAL A 93 7.74 -11.12 -12.85
C VAL A 93 8.40 -11.91 -13.97
N VAL A 94 9.31 -11.28 -14.71
CA VAL A 94 10.06 -11.90 -15.80
C VAL A 94 11.51 -12.10 -15.36
N ILE A 95 12.00 -13.33 -15.44
CA ILE A 95 13.38 -13.69 -15.10
C ILE A 95 13.98 -14.46 -16.28
N GLY A 96 14.83 -13.81 -17.05
CA GLY A 96 15.34 -14.37 -18.30
C GLY A 96 14.19 -14.59 -19.29
N ASP A 97 14.01 -15.83 -19.73
CA ASP A 97 12.93 -16.23 -20.66
C ASP A 97 11.67 -16.76 -19.94
N GLU A 98 11.68 -16.80 -18.61
CA GLU A 98 10.55 -17.27 -17.82
C GLU A 98 9.69 -16.10 -17.30
N SER A 99 8.36 -16.26 -17.32
CA SER A 99 7.39 -15.30 -16.83
C SER A 99 6.51 -15.96 -15.77
N PHE A 100 6.35 -15.26 -14.63
CA PHE A 100 5.56 -15.67 -13.49
C PHE A 100 4.42 -14.68 -13.28
N ARG A 101 3.18 -15.11 -13.51
CA ARG A 101 1.99 -14.28 -13.42
C ARG A 101 1.31 -14.47 -12.07
N PHE A 102 1.02 -13.36 -11.40
CA PHE A 102 0.31 -13.34 -10.14
C PHE A 102 -1.16 -13.03 -10.35
N VAL A 103 -2.01 -13.97 -9.93
CA VAL A 103 -3.47 -13.89 -10.07
C VAL A 103 -4.12 -13.54 -8.74
N ASN A 104 -5.23 -12.82 -8.78
CA ASN A 104 -5.98 -12.48 -7.58
C ASN A 104 -6.71 -13.72 -7.02
N GLY A 105 -6.69 -13.88 -5.69
CA GLY A 105 -7.35 -14.94 -4.95
C GLY A 105 -6.44 -16.10 -4.53
N HIS A 106 -6.43 -16.42 -3.23
CA HIS A 106 -5.54 -17.40 -2.57
C HIS A 106 -5.52 -18.78 -3.25
N ARG A 107 -6.70 -19.31 -3.63
CA ARG A 107 -6.78 -20.64 -4.24
C ARG A 107 -6.22 -20.68 -5.65
N ARG A 108 -6.44 -19.60 -6.44
CA ARG A 108 -5.90 -19.49 -7.80
C ARG A 108 -4.39 -19.25 -7.76
N ALA A 109 -3.90 -18.36 -6.89
CA ALA A 109 -2.49 -18.10 -6.72
C ALA A 109 -1.73 -19.37 -6.30
N LEU A 110 -2.25 -20.12 -5.33
CA LEU A 110 -1.65 -21.40 -4.92
C LEU A 110 -1.59 -22.41 -6.07
N TRP A 111 -2.64 -22.51 -6.87
CA TRP A 111 -2.71 -23.43 -8.00
C TRP A 111 -1.71 -23.07 -9.11
N GLU A 112 -1.58 -21.79 -9.47
CA GLU A 112 -0.60 -21.34 -10.46
C GLU A 112 0.85 -21.51 -9.95
N THR A 113 1.11 -21.25 -8.67
CA THR A 113 2.40 -21.52 -8.04
C THR A 113 2.75 -23.00 -8.07
N LEU A 114 1.80 -23.89 -7.81
CA LEU A 114 2.02 -25.34 -7.86
C LEU A 114 2.28 -25.83 -9.29
N LYS A 115 1.62 -25.29 -10.31
CA LYS A 115 1.90 -25.59 -11.71
C LYS A 115 3.31 -25.11 -12.14
N GLY A 116 3.73 -23.94 -11.68
CA GLY A 116 5.06 -23.39 -11.95
C GLY A 116 6.18 -24.16 -11.24
N SER A 117 5.95 -24.58 -9.97
CA SER A 117 6.95 -25.29 -9.16
C SER A 117 7.31 -26.70 -9.68
N ALA A 118 6.49 -27.26 -10.55
CA ALA A 118 6.83 -28.50 -11.24
C ALA A 118 7.97 -28.34 -12.27
N ARG A 119 8.41 -27.12 -12.55
CA ARG A 119 9.45 -26.82 -13.54
C ARG A 119 10.71 -26.13 -12.99
N SER A 120 10.72 -25.62 -11.77
CA SER A 120 11.92 -24.98 -11.23
C SER A 120 12.05 -25.12 -9.72
N SER A 121 13.28 -25.48 -9.29
CA SER A 121 13.74 -25.68 -7.91
C SER A 121 13.84 -24.38 -7.06
N TRP A 122 13.17 -23.29 -7.43
CA TRP A 122 13.39 -21.94 -6.87
C TRP A 122 12.29 -21.47 -5.90
N CYS A 123 11.60 -22.38 -5.25
CA CYS A 123 10.44 -22.06 -4.39
C CYS A 123 10.82 -21.66 -2.94
N CYS A 124 11.99 -21.04 -2.69
CA CYS A 124 12.42 -20.77 -1.30
C CYS A 124 12.47 -19.30 -0.85
N CYS A 125 12.10 -18.31 -1.62
CA CYS A 125 12.37 -16.92 -1.21
C CYS A 125 11.18 -15.98 -0.98
N TRP A 126 9.92 -16.43 -1.10
CA TRP A 126 8.75 -15.55 -0.95
C TRP A 126 7.73 -16.05 0.10
N ARG A 127 8.22 -16.47 1.28
CA ARG A 127 7.34 -16.87 2.39
C ARG A 127 7.00 -15.76 3.39
N GLN A 128 7.27 -14.50 3.12
CA GLN A 128 7.23 -13.53 4.21
C GLN A 128 6.61 -12.17 3.87
N GLN A 129 5.60 -12.07 3.02
CA GLN A 129 4.82 -10.82 2.92
C GLN A 129 3.40 -11.02 2.36
N CYS A 130 2.63 -11.92 2.94
CA CYS A 130 1.16 -11.93 2.85
C CYS A 130 0.61 -12.29 4.22
N CYS A 131 0.51 -11.30 5.11
CA CYS A 131 -0.42 -11.29 6.23
C CYS A 131 -1.44 -10.20 5.99
#